data_6daa3c5a4248efb979617684a8617c13
#
_entry.id   6daa3c5a4248efb979617684a8617c13
#
_cell.length_a   1.000
_cell.length_b   1.000
_cell.length_c   1.000
_cell.angle_alpha   90.00
_cell.angle_beta   90.00
_cell.angle_gamma   90.00
#
_symmetry.space_group_name_H-M   'P 1'
#
loop_
_entity.id
_entity.type
_entity.pdbx_description
1 polymer ?
#
loop_
_entity_poly.entity_id
_entity_poly.type
_entity_poly.pdbx_seq_one_letter_code
_entity_poly.pdbx_strand_id
1 'polypeptide(L)'
;MNQRIHLFSALLLVISTGVFCATVWSQQGRYSYVDADGTQVYTNIPPVQHTPDLKITGEVPPVVPPLPPKKEEAYNAIIEKYAGDYGLDPSLIHSIIATESRFNAKAVSPKGARGLMQLMPATAQRLGVRNSFDPEQNIQGGVKHFRFLMDSFKNDVELSLAAYNAGENLVQRLGRVPEIRETKDYVQTITALYGKNTAKTQDEEGEKHPPVFRFVDESGILHLTNIPPSR
;
A
#
# COMPACT_ATOMS: atom_id res chain seq x y z
N MET A 1 -28.04 26.57 71.80
CA MET A 1 -27.89 28.06 71.85
C MET A 1 -26.86 28.46 70.80
N ASN A 2 -27.39 29.10 69.80
CA ASN A 2 -26.78 29.72 68.62
C ASN A 2 -25.35 30.28 68.77
N GLN A 3 -24.53 30.12 67.75
CA GLN A 3 -24.09 31.27 66.94
C GLN A 3 -23.44 30.81 65.66
N ARG A 4 -23.92 31.36 64.55
CA ARG A 4 -23.38 31.36 63.22
C ARG A 4 -22.18 32.30 63.15
N ILE A 5 -21.07 31.81 62.54
CA ILE A 5 -20.01 32.69 62.09
C ILE A 5 -19.81 32.47 60.58
N HIS A 6 -20.12 33.50 59.82
CA HIS A 6 -19.85 33.59 58.40
C HIS A 6 -18.37 33.90 58.20
N LEU A 7 -17.65 33.07 57.50
CA LEU A 7 -16.32 33.34 56.97
C LEU A 7 -16.43 33.47 55.46
N PHE A 8 -16.24 34.70 55.00
CA PHE A 8 -15.99 35.00 53.60
C PHE A 8 -14.65 34.42 53.20
N SER A 9 -14.62 33.47 52.29
CA SER A 9 -13.40 33.01 51.68
C SER A 9 -13.27 33.59 50.30
N ALA A 10 -12.29 34.51 50.16
CA ALA A 10 -11.94 35.15 48.91
C ALA A 10 -11.40 34.12 47.94
N LEU A 11 -12.08 33.95 46.81
CA LEU A 11 -11.67 33.10 45.69
C LEU A 11 -10.56 33.83 44.92
N LEU A 12 -9.30 33.41 45.14
CA LEU A 12 -8.16 33.89 44.35
C LEU A 12 -8.21 33.21 42.98
N LEU A 13 -8.61 33.97 41.96
CA LEU A 13 -8.61 33.50 40.56
C LEU A 13 -7.17 33.59 40.03
N VAL A 14 -6.44 32.49 40.06
CA VAL A 14 -5.15 32.37 39.38
C VAL A 14 -5.44 32.17 37.90
N ILE A 15 -5.34 33.23 37.12
CA ILE A 15 -5.33 33.16 35.66
C ILE A 15 -3.95 32.63 35.24
N SER A 16 -3.87 31.32 35.08
CA SER A 16 -2.75 30.67 34.39
C SER A 16 -2.86 30.98 32.90
N THR A 17 -2.05 31.97 32.43
CA THR A 17 -1.83 32.15 31.00
C THR A 17 -1.02 30.97 30.46
N GLY A 18 -1.69 29.86 30.24
CA GLY A 18 -1.15 28.76 29.47
C GLY A 18 -1.04 29.21 28.02
N VAL A 19 0.19 29.49 27.61
CA VAL A 19 0.52 29.60 26.18
C VAL A 19 0.22 28.25 25.55
N PHE A 20 -0.96 28.12 25.00
CA PHE A 20 -1.28 27.03 24.09
C PHE A 20 -0.45 27.23 22.82
N CYS A 21 0.71 26.61 22.78
CA CYS A 21 1.45 26.44 21.53
C CYS A 21 0.60 25.51 20.65
N ALA A 22 -0.38 26.11 19.96
CA ALA A 22 -1.06 25.42 18.87
C ALA A 22 -0.01 25.15 17.81
N THR A 23 0.51 23.92 17.77
CA THR A 23 1.21 23.42 16.61
C THR A 23 0.21 23.43 15.46
N VAL A 24 0.23 24.53 14.71
CA VAL A 24 -0.45 24.61 13.41
C VAL A 24 0.25 23.58 12.51
N TRP A 25 -0.32 22.41 12.42
CA TRP A 25 -0.02 21.49 11.35
C TRP A 25 -0.49 22.18 10.06
N SER A 26 0.46 22.73 9.33
CA SER A 26 0.24 23.22 7.97
C SER A 26 -0.20 22.02 7.13
N GLN A 27 -1.50 21.82 7.00
CA GLN A 27 -2.04 20.98 5.96
C GLN A 27 -1.73 21.70 4.65
N GLN A 28 -0.70 21.24 3.96
CA GLN A 28 -0.46 21.64 2.58
C GLN A 28 -1.61 21.11 1.74
N GLY A 29 -2.65 21.93 1.59
CA GLY A 29 -3.80 21.63 0.76
C GLY A 29 -3.36 21.41 -0.68
N ARG A 30 -3.85 20.35 -1.31
CA ARG A 30 -3.74 20.17 -2.76
C ARG A 30 -5.08 20.55 -3.35
N TYR A 31 -5.07 21.42 -4.33
CA TYR A 31 -6.28 21.93 -4.99
C TYR A 31 -6.22 21.56 -6.46
N SER A 32 -7.39 21.33 -7.06
CA SER A 32 -7.51 21.21 -8.51
C SER A 32 -8.69 22.04 -8.98
N TYR A 33 -8.52 22.69 -10.12
CA TYR A 33 -9.58 23.43 -10.80
C TYR A 33 -9.40 23.33 -12.30
N VAL A 34 -10.45 23.66 -13.04
CA VAL A 34 -10.39 23.79 -14.51
C VAL A 34 -10.31 25.27 -14.80
N ASP A 35 -9.29 25.70 -15.56
CA ASP A 35 -9.14 27.10 -15.95
C ASP A 35 -10.10 27.49 -17.08
N ALA A 36 -10.02 28.76 -17.54
CA ALA A 36 -10.90 29.28 -18.58
C ALA A 36 -10.73 28.58 -19.94
N ASP A 37 -9.58 27.93 -20.17
CA ASP A 37 -9.25 27.21 -21.38
C ASP A 37 -9.61 25.72 -21.33
N GLY A 38 -10.23 25.27 -20.22
CA GLY A 38 -10.63 23.88 -20.01
C GLY A 38 -9.50 23.00 -19.49
N THR A 39 -8.36 23.57 -19.07
CA THR A 39 -7.20 22.83 -18.57
C THR A 39 -7.40 22.46 -17.10
N GLN A 40 -7.16 21.18 -16.75
CA GLN A 40 -7.15 20.73 -15.37
C GLN A 40 -5.84 21.17 -14.69
N VAL A 41 -5.94 22.09 -13.72
CA VAL A 41 -4.79 22.61 -12.95
C VAL A 41 -4.78 22.00 -11.56
N TYR A 42 -3.61 21.53 -11.12
CA TYR A 42 -3.37 21.05 -9.75
C TYR A 42 -2.40 22.01 -9.07
N THR A 43 -2.75 22.49 -7.86
CA THR A 43 -1.94 23.46 -7.14
C THR A 43 -2.00 23.21 -5.62
N ASN A 44 -0.98 23.65 -4.89
CA ASN A 44 -0.95 23.67 -3.44
C ASN A 44 -1.47 24.99 -2.83
N ILE A 45 -1.93 25.92 -3.64
CA ILE A 45 -2.44 27.22 -3.21
C ILE A 45 -3.96 27.24 -3.38
N PRO A 46 -4.71 27.74 -2.39
CA PRO A 46 -6.15 27.89 -2.50
C PRO A 46 -6.53 28.76 -3.70
N PRO A 47 -7.52 28.38 -4.52
CA PRO A 47 -7.93 29.11 -5.71
C PRO A 47 -8.30 30.59 -5.45
N VAL A 48 -8.77 30.90 -4.25
CA VAL A 48 -9.20 32.27 -3.83
C VAL A 48 -8.07 33.28 -3.85
N GLN A 49 -6.81 32.85 -3.88
CA GLN A 49 -5.63 33.77 -3.88
C GLN A 49 -5.08 34.07 -5.26
N HIS A 50 -5.57 33.38 -6.30
CA HIS A 50 -4.97 33.46 -7.64
C HIS A 50 -5.81 34.10 -8.74
N THR A 51 -7.11 34.31 -8.53
CA THR A 51 -7.97 34.87 -9.58
C THR A 51 -8.97 35.85 -9.02
N PRO A 52 -8.81 37.16 -9.24
CA PRO A 52 -9.78 38.17 -8.84
C PRO A 52 -11.15 38.02 -9.50
N ASP A 53 -11.24 37.27 -10.61
CA ASP A 53 -12.44 37.18 -11.44
C ASP A 53 -13.06 35.75 -11.55
N LEU A 54 -12.59 34.77 -10.78
CA LEU A 54 -13.17 33.44 -10.82
C LEU A 54 -14.46 33.40 -9.97
N LYS A 55 -15.61 33.45 -10.62
CA LYS A 55 -16.90 33.16 -9.99
C LYS A 55 -16.93 31.66 -9.65
N ILE A 56 -16.60 31.33 -8.40
CA ILE A 56 -16.79 29.96 -7.89
C ILE A 56 -18.30 29.72 -7.77
N THR A 57 -18.90 29.14 -8.80
CA THR A 57 -20.27 28.66 -8.80
C THR A 57 -20.29 27.16 -8.48
N GLY A 58 -19.93 26.79 -7.26
CA GLY A 58 -19.98 25.42 -6.78
C GLY A 58 -19.45 25.32 -5.35
N GLU A 59 -20.12 24.59 -4.50
CA GLU A 59 -19.57 24.17 -3.21
C GLU A 59 -18.28 23.40 -3.48
N VAL A 60 -17.17 23.89 -2.91
CA VAL A 60 -15.91 23.12 -2.90
C VAL A 60 -16.21 21.81 -2.20
N PRO A 61 -16.13 20.66 -2.89
CA PRO A 61 -16.42 19.40 -2.21
C PRO A 61 -15.47 19.28 -1.01
N PRO A 62 -15.94 18.79 0.14
CA PRO A 62 -15.10 18.63 1.31
C PRO A 62 -13.86 17.85 0.90
N VAL A 63 -12.68 18.34 1.32
CA VAL A 63 -11.42 17.63 1.11
C VAL A 63 -11.56 16.28 1.81
N VAL A 64 -11.88 15.26 1.05
CA VAL A 64 -11.91 13.89 1.55
C VAL A 64 -10.46 13.56 1.86
N PRO A 65 -10.10 13.33 3.13
CA PRO A 65 -8.76 12.89 3.44
C PRO A 65 -8.47 11.63 2.60
N PRO A 66 -7.25 11.46 2.08
CA PRO A 66 -6.91 10.27 1.31
C PRO A 66 -7.28 9.06 2.15
N LEU A 67 -8.04 8.15 1.55
CA LEU A 67 -8.37 6.88 2.19
C LEU A 67 -7.06 6.25 2.67
N PRO A 68 -7.03 5.67 3.89
CA PRO A 68 -5.85 4.95 4.32
C PRO A 68 -5.48 3.92 3.23
N PRO A 69 -4.20 3.80 2.89
CA PRO A 69 -3.77 2.88 1.84
C PRO A 69 -4.33 1.51 2.15
N LYS A 70 -4.85 0.83 1.14
CA LYS A 70 -5.27 -0.56 1.29
C LYS A 70 -4.09 -1.33 1.85
N LYS A 71 -4.35 -2.33 2.70
CA LYS A 71 -3.27 -3.16 3.29
C LYS A 71 -2.28 -3.70 2.25
N GLU A 72 -2.77 -3.93 1.05
CA GLU A 72 -2.01 -4.37 -0.11
C GLU A 72 -0.94 -3.34 -0.53
N GLU A 73 -1.34 -2.07 -0.62
CA GLU A 73 -0.47 -0.97 -1.08
C GLU A 73 0.73 -0.73 -0.15
N ALA A 74 0.59 -1.07 1.14
CA ALA A 74 1.66 -0.91 2.13
C ALA A 74 2.89 -1.80 1.83
N TYR A 75 2.72 -2.87 1.05
CA TYR A 75 3.79 -3.83 0.76
C TYR A 75 4.27 -3.81 -0.69
N ASN A 76 3.65 -3.01 -1.57
CA ASN A 76 3.97 -3.00 -3.00
C ASN A 76 5.46 -2.74 -3.27
N ALA A 77 6.05 -1.72 -2.65
CA ALA A 77 7.48 -1.41 -2.84
C ALA A 77 8.41 -2.58 -2.43
N ILE A 78 8.06 -3.31 -1.37
CA ILE A 78 8.83 -4.48 -0.92
C ILE A 78 8.65 -5.64 -1.91
N ILE A 79 7.42 -5.86 -2.38
CA ILE A 79 7.10 -6.91 -3.37
C ILE A 79 7.84 -6.64 -4.67
N GLU A 80 7.74 -5.44 -5.22
CA GLU A 80 8.42 -5.02 -6.46
C GLU A 80 9.92 -5.21 -6.36
N LYS A 81 10.52 -4.75 -5.25
CA LYS A 81 11.96 -4.90 -5.01
C LYS A 81 12.38 -6.35 -5.07
N TYR A 82 11.80 -7.21 -4.23
CA TYR A 82 12.26 -8.59 -4.12
C TYR A 82 11.82 -9.47 -5.29
N ALA A 83 10.66 -9.22 -5.90
CA ALA A 83 10.28 -9.89 -7.14
C ALA A 83 11.27 -9.55 -8.25
N GLY A 84 11.65 -8.28 -8.41
CA GLY A 84 12.68 -7.85 -9.36
C GLY A 84 14.05 -8.47 -9.09
N ASP A 85 14.52 -8.46 -7.82
CA ASP A 85 15.80 -9.03 -7.41
C ASP A 85 15.91 -10.53 -7.77
N TYR A 86 14.78 -11.25 -7.77
CA TYR A 86 14.72 -12.69 -8.06
C TYR A 86 14.13 -13.03 -9.44
N GLY A 87 13.88 -12.04 -10.30
CA GLY A 87 13.34 -12.26 -11.65
C GLY A 87 11.97 -12.92 -11.68
N LEU A 88 11.10 -12.52 -10.74
CA LEU A 88 9.71 -12.98 -10.65
C LEU A 88 8.77 -11.83 -10.95
N ASP A 89 7.58 -12.14 -11.44
CA ASP A 89 6.54 -11.14 -11.65
C ASP A 89 5.96 -10.65 -10.30
N PRO A 90 6.00 -9.35 -9.99
CA PRO A 90 5.40 -8.80 -8.77
C PRO A 90 3.93 -9.16 -8.60
N SER A 91 3.15 -9.23 -9.69
CA SER A 91 1.73 -9.60 -9.66
C SER A 91 1.51 -11.04 -9.20
N LEU A 92 2.45 -11.95 -9.50
CA LEU A 92 2.41 -13.32 -9.01
C LEU A 92 2.68 -13.37 -7.50
N ILE A 93 3.71 -12.66 -7.02
CA ILE A 93 4.01 -12.57 -5.58
C ILE A 93 2.85 -11.94 -4.81
N HIS A 94 2.24 -10.89 -5.36
CA HIS A 94 1.05 -10.27 -4.79
C HIS A 94 -0.10 -11.26 -4.64
N SER A 95 -0.35 -12.08 -5.68
CA SER A 95 -1.40 -13.11 -5.68
C SER A 95 -1.14 -14.23 -4.64
N ILE A 96 0.14 -14.61 -4.45
CA ILE A 96 0.55 -15.54 -3.39
C ILE A 96 0.26 -14.94 -2.02
N ILE A 97 0.71 -13.73 -1.73
CA ILE A 97 0.49 -13.06 -0.43
C ILE A 97 -1.00 -12.87 -0.13
N ALA A 98 -1.78 -12.50 -1.14
CA ALA A 98 -3.24 -12.37 -1.02
C ALA A 98 -3.89 -13.69 -0.58
N THR A 99 -3.46 -14.80 -1.14
CA THR A 99 -3.97 -16.14 -0.84
C THR A 99 -3.48 -16.64 0.53
N GLU A 100 -2.20 -16.44 0.86
CA GLU A 100 -1.57 -16.94 2.09
C GLU A 100 -2.07 -16.23 3.34
N SER A 101 -2.16 -14.90 3.31
CA SER A 101 -2.40 -14.12 4.54
C SER A 101 -3.44 -13.02 4.39
N ARG A 102 -3.92 -12.74 3.17
CA ARG A 102 -4.71 -11.52 2.87
C ARG A 102 -3.99 -10.27 3.35
N PHE A 103 -2.69 -10.21 3.12
CA PHE A 103 -1.80 -9.11 3.55
C PHE A 103 -1.77 -8.89 5.08
N ASN A 104 -1.99 -9.94 5.87
CA ASN A 104 -1.83 -9.88 7.33
C ASN A 104 -0.42 -10.33 7.73
N ALA A 105 0.47 -9.37 8.03
CA ALA A 105 1.84 -9.66 8.46
C ALA A 105 1.92 -10.47 9.77
N LYS A 106 0.83 -10.50 10.56
CA LYS A 106 0.76 -11.24 11.83
C LYS A 106 -0.01 -12.56 11.71
N ALA A 107 -0.31 -13.01 10.48
CA ALA A 107 -1.03 -14.26 10.28
C ALA A 107 -0.25 -15.46 10.81
N VAL A 108 -0.97 -16.38 11.45
CA VAL A 108 -0.46 -17.69 11.88
C VAL A 108 -1.46 -18.74 11.49
N SER A 109 -1.03 -19.74 10.72
CA SER A 109 -1.89 -20.87 10.35
C SER A 109 -1.99 -21.91 11.48
N PRO A 110 -3.00 -22.79 11.44
CA PRO A 110 -3.09 -23.92 12.40
C PRO A 110 -1.86 -24.85 12.36
N LYS A 111 -1.18 -24.93 11.22
CA LYS A 111 0.05 -25.71 11.03
C LYS A 111 1.32 -24.95 11.50
N GLY A 112 1.19 -23.68 11.93
CA GLY A 112 2.29 -22.86 12.44
C GLY A 112 3.04 -22.06 11.39
N ALA A 113 2.55 -21.96 10.14
CA ALA A 113 3.08 -21.05 9.12
C ALA A 113 2.83 -19.60 9.53
N ARG A 114 3.75 -18.68 9.19
CA ARG A 114 3.76 -17.31 9.75
C ARG A 114 3.99 -16.23 8.71
N GLY A 115 3.33 -15.10 8.92
CA GLY A 115 3.54 -13.84 8.19
C GLY A 115 2.86 -13.79 6.83
N LEU A 116 3.29 -12.83 6.01
CA LEU A 116 2.66 -12.49 4.72
C LEU A 116 2.65 -13.67 3.73
N MET A 117 3.78 -14.37 3.61
CA MET A 117 3.96 -15.50 2.71
C MET A 117 3.91 -16.87 3.44
N GLN A 118 3.36 -16.90 4.68
CA GLN A 118 3.11 -18.11 5.45
C GLN A 118 4.29 -19.09 5.50
N LEU A 119 5.45 -18.59 5.90
CA LEU A 119 6.64 -19.43 6.02
C LEU A 119 6.55 -20.35 7.25
N MET A 120 6.76 -21.64 7.04
CA MET A 120 6.96 -22.58 8.15
C MET A 120 8.24 -22.24 8.92
N PRO A 121 8.29 -22.38 10.25
CA PRO A 121 9.46 -22.01 11.05
C PRO A 121 10.78 -22.62 10.57
N ALA A 122 10.78 -23.88 10.18
CA ALA A 122 11.98 -24.55 9.66
C ALA A 122 12.43 -23.95 8.30
N THR A 123 11.46 -23.60 7.45
CA THR A 123 11.74 -22.93 6.16
C THR A 123 12.28 -21.52 6.39
N ALA A 124 11.66 -20.74 7.28
CA ALA A 124 12.11 -19.41 7.66
C ALA A 124 13.57 -19.43 8.16
N GLN A 125 13.90 -20.37 9.06
CA GLN A 125 15.25 -20.53 9.58
C GLN A 125 16.25 -20.84 8.46
N ARG A 126 15.94 -21.77 7.57
CA ARG A 126 16.79 -22.15 6.43
C ARG A 126 17.05 -20.98 5.48
N LEU A 127 16.07 -20.08 5.35
CA LEU A 127 16.14 -18.90 4.49
C LEU A 127 16.81 -17.70 5.15
N GLY A 128 17.12 -17.78 6.45
CA GLY A 128 17.74 -16.69 7.22
C GLY A 128 16.73 -15.65 7.73
N VAL A 129 15.43 -15.96 7.71
CA VAL A 129 14.37 -15.10 8.26
C VAL A 129 14.39 -15.20 9.77
N ARG A 130 14.78 -14.12 10.44
CA ARG A 130 14.87 -14.04 11.91
C ARG A 130 13.54 -13.73 12.56
N ASN A 131 12.73 -12.91 11.91
CA ASN A 131 11.40 -12.53 12.35
C ASN A 131 10.39 -12.73 11.21
N SER A 132 9.62 -13.82 11.26
CA SER A 132 8.61 -14.13 10.25
C SER A 132 7.42 -13.15 10.23
N PHE A 133 7.29 -12.25 11.22
CA PHE A 133 6.27 -11.21 11.27
C PHE A 133 6.77 -9.86 10.78
N ASP A 134 8.06 -9.74 10.49
CA ASP A 134 8.64 -8.60 9.80
C ASP A 134 8.32 -8.71 8.30
N PRO A 135 7.62 -7.72 7.71
CA PRO A 135 7.18 -7.79 6.33
C PRO A 135 8.33 -7.97 5.34
N GLU A 136 9.41 -7.23 5.52
CA GLU A 136 10.53 -7.26 4.60
C GLU A 136 11.23 -8.62 4.62
N GLN A 137 11.56 -9.14 5.81
CA GLN A 137 12.20 -10.44 5.94
C GLN A 137 11.32 -11.58 5.45
N ASN A 138 10.00 -11.50 5.71
CA ASN A 138 9.05 -12.54 5.32
C ASN A 138 8.89 -12.59 3.79
N ILE A 139 8.70 -11.42 3.14
CA ILE A 139 8.59 -11.34 1.68
C ILE A 139 9.90 -11.76 1.03
N GLN A 140 11.04 -11.25 1.49
CA GLN A 140 12.35 -11.65 0.95
C GLN A 140 12.54 -13.16 1.02
N GLY A 141 12.30 -13.77 2.19
CA GLY A 141 12.43 -15.20 2.36
C GLY A 141 11.45 -16.00 1.50
N GLY A 142 10.18 -15.58 1.46
CA GLY A 142 9.14 -16.24 0.67
C GLY A 142 9.42 -16.17 -0.84
N VAL A 143 9.80 -15.01 -1.36
CA VAL A 143 10.18 -14.81 -2.77
C VAL A 143 11.40 -15.66 -3.13
N LYS A 144 12.43 -15.67 -2.28
CA LYS A 144 13.60 -16.52 -2.46
C LYS A 144 13.24 -18.01 -2.50
N HIS A 145 12.34 -18.45 -1.61
CA HIS A 145 11.86 -19.83 -1.61
C HIS A 145 11.07 -20.15 -2.88
N PHE A 146 10.17 -19.25 -3.29
CA PHE A 146 9.38 -19.45 -4.49
C PHE A 146 10.26 -19.47 -5.75
N ARG A 147 11.30 -18.62 -5.84
CA ARG A 147 12.28 -18.67 -6.94
C ARG A 147 12.98 -20.02 -7.00
N PHE A 148 13.43 -20.53 -5.86
CA PHE A 148 14.02 -21.86 -5.79
C PHE A 148 13.10 -22.95 -6.35
N LEU A 149 11.80 -22.89 -6.03
CA LEU A 149 10.82 -23.82 -6.58
C LEU A 149 10.62 -23.63 -8.10
N MET A 150 10.54 -22.39 -8.56
CA MET A 150 10.47 -22.10 -9.99
C MET A 150 11.67 -22.69 -10.77
N ASP A 151 12.86 -22.60 -10.19
CA ASP A 151 14.06 -23.23 -10.79
C ASP A 151 13.97 -24.77 -10.77
N SER A 152 13.51 -25.35 -9.66
CA SER A 152 13.33 -26.79 -9.50
C SER A 152 12.33 -27.39 -10.49
N PHE A 153 11.29 -26.60 -10.85
CA PHE A 153 10.23 -27.01 -11.77
C PHE A 153 10.30 -26.34 -13.16
N LYS A 154 11.48 -25.88 -13.57
CA LYS A 154 11.74 -25.33 -14.92
C LYS A 154 10.84 -24.15 -15.31
N ASN A 155 10.55 -23.30 -14.35
CA ASN A 155 9.64 -22.16 -14.46
C ASN A 155 8.16 -22.53 -14.71
N ASP A 156 7.75 -23.77 -14.39
CA ASP A 156 6.34 -24.15 -14.37
C ASP A 156 5.70 -23.54 -13.11
N VAL A 157 4.84 -22.54 -13.32
CA VAL A 157 4.17 -21.79 -12.24
C VAL A 157 3.23 -22.70 -11.44
N GLU A 158 2.45 -23.57 -12.11
CA GLU A 158 1.46 -24.43 -11.43
C GLU A 158 2.14 -25.46 -10.53
N LEU A 159 3.21 -26.11 -11.04
CA LEU A 159 3.99 -27.06 -10.24
C LEU A 159 4.70 -26.38 -9.09
N SER A 160 5.23 -25.16 -9.31
CA SER A 160 5.90 -24.38 -8.27
C SER A 160 4.94 -23.95 -7.16
N LEU A 161 3.74 -23.51 -7.51
CA LEU A 161 2.67 -23.19 -6.55
C LEU A 161 2.22 -24.44 -5.78
N ALA A 162 2.03 -25.55 -6.46
CA ALA A 162 1.71 -26.82 -5.82
C ALA A 162 2.80 -27.27 -4.84
N ALA A 163 4.07 -27.10 -5.22
CA ALA A 163 5.21 -27.41 -4.37
C ALA A 163 5.33 -26.48 -3.16
N TYR A 164 5.00 -25.20 -3.33
CA TYR A 164 4.97 -24.23 -2.24
C TYR A 164 3.96 -24.64 -1.16
N ASN A 165 2.77 -25.07 -1.58
CA ASN A 165 1.68 -25.47 -0.68
C ASN A 165 1.84 -26.89 -0.11
N ALA A 166 2.10 -27.89 -0.98
CA ALA A 166 2.10 -29.32 -0.61
C ALA A 166 3.50 -29.88 -0.30
N GLY A 167 4.54 -29.10 -0.57
CA GLY A 167 5.93 -29.50 -0.41
C GLY A 167 6.59 -30.03 -1.68
N GLU A 168 7.81 -29.59 -1.93
CA GLU A 168 8.62 -29.88 -3.11
C GLU A 168 8.75 -31.38 -3.40
N ASN A 169 9.14 -32.16 -2.39
CA ASN A 169 9.38 -33.60 -2.56
C ASN A 169 8.16 -34.37 -3.06
N LEU A 170 6.95 -33.97 -2.67
CA LEU A 170 5.74 -34.61 -3.12
C LEU A 170 5.50 -34.33 -4.60
N VAL A 171 5.56 -33.06 -4.99
CA VAL A 171 5.30 -32.64 -6.38
C VAL A 171 6.37 -33.18 -7.31
N GLN A 172 7.65 -33.20 -6.89
CA GLN A 172 8.75 -33.75 -7.67
C GLN A 172 8.57 -35.25 -7.95
N ARG A 173 8.13 -36.04 -6.96
CA ARG A 173 7.85 -37.44 -7.14
C ARG A 173 6.67 -37.71 -8.09
N LEU A 174 5.64 -36.83 -8.03
CA LEU A 174 4.44 -37.00 -8.84
C LEU A 174 4.59 -36.47 -10.27
N GLY A 175 5.45 -35.46 -10.46
CA GLY A 175 5.58 -34.76 -11.73
C GLY A 175 4.33 -33.98 -12.16
N ARG A 176 3.38 -33.77 -11.24
CA ARG A 176 2.12 -33.09 -11.46
C ARG A 176 1.56 -32.50 -10.17
N VAL A 177 0.56 -31.61 -10.29
CA VAL A 177 -0.19 -31.11 -9.13
C VAL A 177 -0.84 -32.31 -8.40
N PRO A 178 -0.63 -32.45 -7.08
CA PRO A 178 -1.24 -33.53 -6.30
C PRO A 178 -2.77 -33.46 -6.31
N GLU A 179 -3.42 -34.62 -6.23
CA GLU A 179 -4.89 -34.73 -6.10
C GLU A 179 -5.39 -34.34 -4.68
N ILE A 180 -4.71 -33.44 -4.03
CA ILE A 180 -5.07 -32.87 -2.73
C ILE A 180 -5.94 -31.64 -3.00
N ARG A 181 -7.17 -31.64 -2.50
CA ARG A 181 -8.13 -30.56 -2.72
C ARG A 181 -7.57 -29.20 -2.31
N GLU A 182 -6.98 -29.10 -1.11
CA GLU A 182 -6.35 -27.86 -0.62
C GLU A 182 -5.33 -27.32 -1.62
N THR A 183 -4.46 -28.18 -2.17
CA THR A 183 -3.43 -27.77 -3.12
C THR A 183 -4.00 -27.39 -4.49
N LYS A 184 -5.01 -28.11 -4.98
CA LYS A 184 -5.68 -27.77 -6.23
C LYS A 184 -6.39 -26.43 -6.14
N ASP A 185 -7.14 -26.21 -5.06
CA ASP A 185 -7.85 -24.94 -4.80
C ASP A 185 -6.85 -23.77 -4.66
N TYR A 186 -5.70 -24.01 -4.02
CA TYR A 186 -4.62 -23.04 -3.87
C TYR A 186 -4.05 -22.61 -5.24
N VAL A 187 -3.64 -23.59 -6.07
CA VAL A 187 -3.10 -23.32 -7.42
C VAL A 187 -4.13 -22.57 -8.25
N GLN A 188 -5.36 -23.03 -8.29
CA GLN A 188 -6.44 -22.42 -9.06
C GLN A 188 -6.74 -20.97 -8.60
N THR A 189 -6.74 -20.74 -7.29
CA THR A 189 -6.98 -19.39 -6.73
C THR A 189 -5.90 -18.42 -7.16
N ILE A 190 -4.62 -18.80 -7.03
CA ILE A 190 -3.51 -17.91 -7.36
C ILE A 190 -3.43 -17.65 -8.86
N THR A 191 -3.59 -18.67 -9.70
CA THR A 191 -3.56 -18.49 -11.16
C THR A 191 -4.70 -17.59 -11.64
N ALA A 192 -5.89 -17.70 -11.04
CA ALA A 192 -7.01 -16.81 -11.35
C ALA A 192 -6.77 -15.36 -10.90
N LEU A 193 -6.18 -15.14 -9.72
CA LEU A 193 -5.82 -13.80 -9.23
C LEU A 193 -4.70 -13.19 -10.08
N TYR A 194 -3.68 -13.97 -10.40
CA TYR A 194 -2.57 -13.54 -11.23
C TYR A 194 -3.03 -13.13 -12.63
N GLY A 195 -3.89 -13.91 -13.28
CA GLY A 195 -4.47 -13.56 -14.57
C GLY A 195 -5.29 -12.27 -14.55
N LYS A 196 -6.04 -12.00 -13.47
CA LYS A 196 -6.76 -10.72 -13.30
C LYS A 196 -5.82 -9.53 -13.07
N ASN A 197 -4.77 -9.72 -12.30
CA ASN A 197 -3.81 -8.68 -12.00
C ASN A 197 -3.02 -8.28 -13.25
N THR A 198 -2.57 -9.24 -14.05
CA THR A 198 -1.86 -8.96 -15.31
C THR A 198 -2.75 -8.30 -16.35
N ALA A 199 -4.02 -8.67 -16.45
CA ALA A 199 -4.98 -8.01 -17.33
C ALA A 199 -5.16 -6.53 -16.93
N LYS A 200 -5.33 -6.25 -15.63
CA LYS A 200 -5.46 -4.88 -15.12
C LYS A 200 -4.22 -4.02 -15.39
N THR A 201 -3.03 -4.57 -15.22
CA THR A 201 -1.79 -3.85 -15.51
C THR A 201 -1.66 -3.50 -17.00
N GLN A 202 -2.11 -4.40 -17.88
CA GLN A 202 -2.12 -4.13 -19.32
C GLN A 202 -3.11 -3.04 -19.71
N ASP A 203 -4.27 -2.98 -19.06
CA ASP A 203 -5.27 -1.94 -19.28
C ASP A 203 -4.75 -0.57 -18.76
N GLU A 204 -4.06 -0.54 -17.63
CA GLU A 204 -3.46 0.68 -17.07
C GLU A 204 -2.26 1.18 -17.92
N GLU A 205 -1.46 0.28 -18.51
CA GLU A 205 -0.40 0.64 -19.46
C GLU A 205 -0.96 1.08 -20.84
N GLY A 206 -2.16 0.63 -21.19
CA GLY A 206 -2.85 1.03 -22.42
C GLY A 206 -3.47 2.43 -22.35
N GLU A 207 -3.90 2.88 -21.18
CA GLU A 207 -4.24 4.27 -20.91
C GLU A 207 -2.95 5.09 -20.76
N LYS A 208 -2.43 5.58 -21.88
CA LYS A 208 -1.42 6.64 -21.85
C LYS A 208 -2.06 7.86 -21.22
N HIS A 209 -1.98 7.97 -19.91
CA HIS A 209 -2.25 9.24 -19.26
C HIS A 209 -1.35 10.29 -19.93
N PRO A 210 -1.90 11.43 -20.39
CA PRO A 210 -1.09 12.47 -20.97
C PRO A 210 0.03 12.82 -19.98
N PRO A 211 1.27 13.06 -20.45
CA PRO A 211 2.39 13.33 -19.57
C PRO A 211 2.07 14.50 -18.65
N VAL A 212 2.33 14.36 -17.35
CA VAL A 212 2.16 15.45 -16.40
C VAL A 212 3.47 16.25 -16.39
N PHE A 213 3.39 17.51 -16.83
CA PHE A 213 4.49 18.45 -16.77
C PHE A 213 4.50 19.11 -15.39
N ARG A 214 5.69 19.34 -14.87
CA ARG A 214 5.93 19.96 -13.56
C ARG A 214 6.84 21.15 -13.77
N PHE A 215 6.37 22.35 -13.39
CA PHE A 215 7.19 23.55 -13.38
C PHE A 215 6.88 24.43 -12.19
N VAL A 216 7.83 25.30 -11.83
CA VAL A 216 7.69 26.30 -10.77
C VAL A 216 7.68 27.65 -11.45
N ASP A 217 6.67 28.48 -11.19
CA ASP A 217 6.58 29.82 -11.72
C ASP A 217 7.51 30.81 -11.01
N GLU A 218 7.55 32.04 -11.49
CA GLU A 218 8.40 33.11 -10.94
C GLU A 218 8.05 33.47 -9.49
N SER A 219 6.86 33.10 -9.01
CA SER A 219 6.40 33.28 -7.64
C SER A 219 6.78 32.11 -6.72
N GLY A 220 7.46 31.10 -7.25
CA GLY A 220 7.84 29.88 -6.50
C GLY A 220 6.71 28.86 -6.38
N ILE A 221 5.63 28.98 -7.14
CA ILE A 221 4.47 28.10 -7.09
C ILE A 221 4.72 26.89 -8.00
N LEU A 222 4.47 25.68 -7.45
CA LEU A 222 4.55 24.45 -8.21
C LEU A 222 3.24 24.20 -8.99
N HIS A 223 3.37 24.09 -10.29
CA HIS A 223 2.30 23.73 -11.21
C HIS A 223 2.48 22.28 -11.71
N LEU A 224 1.38 21.54 -11.76
CA LEU A 224 1.27 20.24 -12.40
C LEU A 224 0.19 20.36 -13.49
N THR A 225 0.55 20.11 -14.73
CA THR A 225 -0.35 20.24 -15.87
C THR A 225 -0.10 19.14 -16.90
N ASN A 226 -1.10 18.77 -17.66
CA ASN A 226 -0.97 17.86 -18.79
C ASN A 226 -0.64 18.58 -20.11
N ILE A 227 -0.47 19.89 -20.08
CA ILE A 227 -0.07 20.71 -21.24
C ILE A 227 1.41 21.09 -21.08
N PRO A 228 2.26 20.88 -22.10
CA PRO A 228 3.65 21.31 -22.06
C PRO A 228 3.72 22.84 -21.89
N PRO A 229 4.62 23.35 -21.03
CA PRO A 229 4.81 24.81 -20.92
C PRO A 229 5.24 25.37 -22.28
N SER A 230 4.58 26.42 -22.73
CA SER A 230 4.98 27.15 -23.93
C SER A 230 6.38 27.76 -23.73
N ARG A 231 7.28 27.54 -24.69
CA ARG A 231 8.62 28.14 -24.68
C ARG A 231 8.56 29.63 -24.88
#